data_bd8a87a6914aefb7db6e723958da4324
#
_entry.id   bd8a87a6914aefb7db6e723958da4324
#
_cell.length_a   1.000
_cell.length_b   1.000
_cell.length_c   1.000
_cell.angle_alpha   90.00
_cell.angle_beta   90.00
_cell.angle_gamma   90.00
#
_symmetry.space_group_name_H-M   'P 1'
#
loop_
_entity.id
_entity.type
_entity.pdbx_description
1 polymer ?
#
loop_
_entity_poly.entity_id
_entity_poly.type
_entity_poly.pdbx_seq_one_letter_code
_entity_poly.pdbx_strand_id
1 'polypeptide(L)'
;FPLKMPLDMQKALFLEYLAKANELAQQPKWYNTLTSNCTTLVFDMVQAVSNQTLPTDYRLLASGYLPNYLYDLKALDQSLSIESWYQRAYINPRVEQPGQLDSAQFSALIRQGLPAPSATGAPSNQ
;
A
#
# COMPACT_ATOMS: atom_id res chain seq x y z
N PHE A 1 -3.90 3.55 -4.48
CA PHE A 1 -3.56 2.35 -5.25
C PHE A 1 -4.03 1.09 -4.50
N PRO A 2 -5.13 0.43 -4.91
CA PRO A 2 -5.53 -0.86 -4.36
C PRO A 2 -4.49 -1.96 -4.69
N LEU A 3 -4.06 -2.70 -3.67
CA LEU A 3 -3.08 -3.78 -3.83
C LEU A 3 -3.79 -5.12 -4.00
N LYS A 4 -3.19 -6.00 -4.81
CA LYS A 4 -3.52 -7.42 -4.86
C LYS A 4 -2.84 -8.12 -3.70
N MET A 5 -3.61 -8.45 -2.66
CA MET A 5 -3.08 -9.10 -1.46
C MET A 5 -4.09 -10.14 -0.96
N PRO A 6 -3.69 -11.40 -0.75
CA PRO A 6 -4.54 -12.43 -0.16
C PRO A 6 -5.09 -12.03 1.22
N LEU A 7 -6.28 -12.50 1.57
CA LEU A 7 -6.95 -12.09 2.81
C LEU A 7 -6.19 -12.50 4.08
N ASP A 8 -5.57 -13.66 4.07
CA ASP A 8 -4.71 -14.14 5.15
C ASP A 8 -3.49 -13.24 5.36
N MET A 9 -2.87 -12.80 4.28
CA MET A 9 -1.76 -11.85 4.31
C MET A 9 -2.22 -10.45 4.79
N GLN A 10 -3.43 -10.01 4.39
CA GLN A 10 -3.99 -8.75 4.91
C GLN A 10 -4.19 -8.80 6.43
N LYS A 11 -4.71 -9.94 6.95
CA LYS A 11 -4.87 -10.15 8.39
C LYS A 11 -3.53 -10.19 9.11
N ALA A 12 -2.55 -10.91 8.58
CA ALA A 12 -1.20 -10.97 9.14
C ALA A 12 -0.54 -9.59 9.18
N LEU A 13 -0.65 -8.82 8.09
CA LEU A 13 -0.12 -7.46 8.02
C LEU A 13 -0.80 -6.53 9.03
N PHE A 14 -2.11 -6.64 9.23
CA PHE A 14 -2.81 -5.86 10.25
C PHE A 14 -2.30 -6.17 11.66
N LEU A 15 -2.08 -7.44 11.97
CA LEU A 15 -1.50 -7.84 13.27
C LEU A 15 -0.07 -7.32 13.44
N GLU A 16 0.72 -7.33 12.38
CA GLU A 16 2.08 -6.76 12.39
C GLU A 16 2.07 -5.24 12.65
N TYR A 17 1.12 -4.50 12.08
CA TYR A 17 0.90 -3.08 12.41
C TYR A 17 0.62 -2.87 13.90
N LEU A 18 -0.24 -3.70 14.50
CA LEU A 18 -0.55 -3.63 15.93
C LEU A 18 0.68 -3.96 16.79
N ALA A 19 1.44 -4.98 16.41
CA ALA A 19 2.68 -5.36 17.09
C ALA A 19 3.71 -4.21 17.05
N LYS A 20 3.91 -3.60 15.88
CA LYS A 20 4.80 -2.45 15.71
C LYS A 20 4.34 -1.22 16.49
N ALA A 21 3.04 -0.95 16.52
CA ALA A 21 2.50 0.15 17.32
C ALA A 21 2.77 -0.06 18.82
N ASN A 22 2.60 -1.29 19.33
CA ASN A 22 2.89 -1.62 20.71
C ASN A 22 4.41 -1.56 21.02
N GLU A 23 5.26 -2.03 20.09
CA GLU A 23 6.72 -1.89 20.22
C GLU A 23 7.12 -0.42 20.36
N LEU A 24 6.62 0.44 19.47
CA LEU A 24 6.93 1.87 19.48
C LEU A 24 6.36 2.61 20.70
N ALA A 25 5.23 2.17 21.25
CA ALA A 25 4.67 2.72 22.48
C ALA A 25 5.54 2.39 23.70
N GLN A 26 6.18 1.22 23.73
CA GLN A 26 7.06 0.79 24.81
C GLN A 26 8.50 1.28 24.63
N GLN A 27 8.98 1.32 23.40
CA GLN A 27 10.34 1.71 23.01
C GLN A 27 10.30 2.69 21.84
N PRO A 28 10.07 3.98 22.10
CA PRO A 28 10.07 5.00 21.05
C PRO A 28 11.39 5.02 20.27
N LYS A 29 11.31 5.09 18.95
CA LYS A 29 12.47 5.18 18.05
C LYS A 29 12.44 6.50 17.29
N TRP A 30 13.63 7.02 17.01
CA TRP A 30 13.75 8.23 16.20
C TRP A 30 13.45 7.95 14.72
N TYR A 31 12.72 8.86 14.12
CA TYR A 31 12.51 8.85 12.67
C TYR A 31 13.83 9.20 11.96
N ASN A 32 14.17 8.42 10.94
CA ASN A 32 15.33 8.66 10.09
C ASN A 32 14.91 8.50 8.63
N THR A 33 15.05 9.55 7.84
CA THR A 33 14.60 9.60 6.44
C THR A 33 15.22 8.50 5.56
N LEU A 34 16.45 8.05 5.87
CA LEU A 34 17.14 7.04 5.07
C LEU A 34 16.92 5.62 5.56
N THR A 35 16.83 5.41 6.88
CA THR A 35 16.88 4.06 7.46
C THR A 35 15.59 3.64 8.17
N SER A 36 14.77 4.59 8.62
CA SER A 36 13.59 4.32 9.45
C SER A 36 12.49 5.34 9.17
N ASN A 37 11.93 5.29 7.98
CA ASN A 37 10.85 6.16 7.53
C ASN A 37 9.52 5.38 7.33
N CYS A 38 8.45 6.08 6.98
CA CYS A 38 7.13 5.48 6.79
C CYS A 38 7.10 4.41 5.68
N THR A 39 7.95 4.53 4.65
CA THR A 39 7.99 3.56 3.55
C THR A 39 8.79 2.32 3.94
N THR A 40 9.96 2.48 4.56
CA THR A 40 10.79 1.35 4.99
C THR A 40 10.10 0.53 6.08
N LEU A 41 9.41 1.17 7.02
CA LEU A 41 8.64 0.46 8.05
C LEU A 41 7.54 -0.42 7.44
N VAL A 42 6.77 0.11 6.50
CA VAL A 42 5.72 -0.66 5.82
C VAL A 42 6.33 -1.78 4.97
N PHE A 43 7.44 -1.51 4.29
CA PHE A 43 8.17 -2.51 3.52
C PHE A 43 8.62 -3.69 4.38
N ASP A 44 9.22 -3.43 5.54
CA ASP A 44 9.67 -4.46 6.49
C ASP A 44 8.50 -5.31 6.99
N MET A 45 7.37 -4.69 7.32
CA MET A 45 6.16 -5.42 7.74
C MET A 45 5.60 -6.30 6.63
N VAL A 46 5.54 -5.80 5.39
CA VAL A 46 5.08 -6.60 4.24
C VAL A 46 6.04 -7.76 3.97
N GLN A 47 7.33 -7.55 4.07
CA GLN A 47 8.34 -8.59 3.89
C GLN A 47 8.21 -9.68 4.98
N ALA A 48 7.97 -9.29 6.24
CA ALA A 48 7.78 -10.23 7.35
C ALA A 48 6.57 -11.15 7.14
N VAL A 49 5.48 -10.65 6.57
CA VAL A 49 4.25 -11.45 6.38
C VAL A 49 4.17 -12.16 5.02
N SER A 50 4.97 -11.75 4.04
CA SER A 50 4.94 -12.34 2.70
C SER A 50 5.74 -13.63 2.56
N ASN A 51 6.62 -13.93 3.53
CA ASN A 51 7.62 -15.00 3.44
C ASN A 51 8.50 -14.94 2.16
N GLN A 52 8.63 -13.78 1.56
CA GLN A 52 9.40 -13.54 0.35
C GLN A 52 10.41 -12.42 0.58
N THR A 53 11.59 -12.57 0.01
CA THR A 53 12.57 -11.47 -0.04
C THR A 53 12.15 -10.51 -1.13
N LEU A 54 11.63 -9.35 -0.74
CA LEU A 54 11.30 -8.30 -1.68
C LEU A 54 12.57 -7.56 -2.12
N PRO A 55 12.72 -7.23 -3.42
CA PRO A 55 13.88 -6.50 -3.88
C PRO A 55 13.98 -5.12 -3.22
N THR A 56 15.17 -4.76 -2.74
CA THR A 56 15.44 -3.42 -2.25
C THR A 56 15.82 -2.50 -3.41
N ASP A 57 15.21 -1.31 -3.46
CA ASP A 57 15.30 -0.41 -4.60
C ASP A 57 15.26 1.04 -4.10
N TYR A 58 15.87 1.98 -4.84
CA TYR A 58 15.88 3.40 -4.51
C TYR A 58 14.45 3.99 -4.37
N ARG A 59 13.45 3.39 -5.05
CA ARG A 59 12.03 3.81 -5.00
C ARG A 59 11.41 3.67 -3.62
N LEU A 60 12.00 2.85 -2.74
CA LEU A 60 11.61 2.76 -1.33
C LEU A 60 12.01 4.01 -0.54
N LEU A 61 13.07 4.70 -0.96
CA LEU A 61 13.49 5.98 -0.38
C LEU A 61 12.80 7.15 -1.08
N ALA A 62 12.65 7.06 -2.40
CA ALA A 62 11.95 8.04 -3.21
C ALA A 62 10.47 7.66 -3.36
N SER A 63 9.68 7.87 -2.31
CA SER A 63 8.30 7.38 -2.16
C SER A 63 7.34 7.78 -3.29
N GLY A 64 7.64 8.85 -4.03
CA GLY A 64 6.89 9.23 -5.23
C GLY A 64 6.93 8.17 -6.35
N TYR A 65 7.94 7.31 -6.36
CA TYR A 65 8.09 6.20 -7.32
C TYR A 65 7.63 4.85 -6.76
N LEU A 66 7.12 4.81 -5.53
CA LEU A 66 6.62 3.57 -4.93
C LEU A 66 5.52 2.89 -5.77
N PRO A 67 4.59 3.59 -6.44
CA PRO A 67 3.63 2.95 -7.34
C PRO A 67 4.28 2.16 -8.48
N ASN A 68 5.38 2.67 -9.08
CA ASN A 68 6.14 1.97 -10.11
C ASN A 68 6.75 0.68 -9.56
N TYR A 69 7.34 0.74 -8.36
CA TYR A 69 7.88 -0.44 -7.68
C TYR A 69 6.81 -1.51 -7.47
N LEU A 70 5.64 -1.12 -6.95
CA LEU A 70 4.51 -2.03 -6.72
C LEU A 70 3.93 -2.59 -8.03
N TYR A 71 3.97 -1.81 -9.10
CA TYR A 71 3.54 -2.24 -10.43
C TYR A 71 4.47 -3.32 -10.99
N ASP A 72 5.79 -3.12 -10.90
CA ASP A 72 6.79 -4.09 -11.35
C ASP A 72 6.71 -5.41 -10.56
N LEU A 73 6.38 -5.33 -9.26
CA LEU A 73 6.12 -6.50 -8.42
C LEU A 73 4.77 -7.19 -8.72
N LYS A 74 4.00 -6.69 -9.70
CA LYS A 74 2.64 -7.17 -10.00
C LYS A 74 1.67 -7.11 -8.82
N ALA A 75 1.97 -6.27 -7.84
CA ALA A 75 1.12 -6.00 -6.68
C ALA A 75 -0.08 -5.09 -7.02
N LEU A 76 -0.04 -4.42 -8.18
CA LEU A 76 -1.17 -3.69 -8.77
C LEU A 76 -1.80 -4.50 -9.89
N ASP A 77 -3.04 -4.15 -10.25
CA ASP A 77 -3.72 -4.76 -11.38
C ASP A 77 -3.01 -4.40 -12.70
N GLN A 78 -2.56 -5.41 -13.45
CA GLN A 78 -1.80 -5.26 -14.68
C GLN A 78 -2.70 -4.99 -15.90
N SER A 79 -4.02 -4.97 -15.75
CA SER A 79 -4.95 -4.57 -16.81
C SER A 79 -4.90 -3.07 -17.12
N LEU A 80 -4.31 -2.28 -16.21
CA LEU A 80 -4.08 -0.85 -16.37
C LEU A 80 -2.58 -0.58 -16.50
N SER A 81 -2.21 0.35 -17.38
CA SER A 81 -0.84 0.88 -17.43
C SER A 81 -0.53 1.69 -16.18
N ILE A 82 0.76 1.89 -15.87
CA ILE A 82 1.17 2.70 -14.71
C ILE A 82 0.69 4.16 -14.82
N GLU A 83 0.65 4.72 -16.03
CA GLU A 83 0.13 6.07 -16.28
C GLU A 83 -1.37 6.15 -15.97
N SER A 84 -2.13 5.13 -16.39
CA SER A 84 -3.56 5.02 -16.06
C SER A 84 -3.78 4.89 -14.55
N TRP A 85 -2.89 4.17 -13.85
CA TRP A 85 -2.91 4.08 -12.41
C TRP A 85 -2.70 5.44 -11.74
N TYR A 86 -1.70 6.21 -12.17
CA TYR A 86 -1.46 7.56 -11.63
C TYR A 86 -2.66 8.47 -11.81
N GLN A 87 -3.28 8.47 -13.00
CA GLN A 87 -4.47 9.27 -13.26
C GLN A 87 -5.68 8.87 -12.40
N ARG A 88 -5.96 7.55 -12.30
CA ARG A 88 -7.13 7.05 -11.58
C ARG A 88 -6.97 7.10 -10.07
N ALA A 89 -5.76 6.90 -9.56
CA ALA A 89 -5.47 6.95 -8.13
C ALA A 89 -5.33 8.38 -7.58
N TYR A 90 -5.33 9.39 -8.44
CA TYR A 90 -5.34 10.80 -8.01
C TYR A 90 -6.75 11.17 -7.52
N ILE A 91 -6.95 11.11 -6.21
CA ILE A 91 -8.26 11.25 -5.57
C ILE A 91 -8.61 12.69 -5.18
N ASN A 92 -7.64 13.63 -5.19
CA ASN A 92 -7.84 14.99 -4.70
C ASN A 92 -9.08 15.69 -5.30
N PRO A 93 -9.32 15.66 -6.63
CA PRO A 93 -10.50 16.31 -7.19
C PRO A 93 -11.83 15.72 -6.72
N ARG A 94 -11.81 14.45 -6.25
CA ARG A 94 -13.02 13.78 -5.73
C ARG A 94 -13.35 14.22 -4.31
N VAL A 95 -12.32 14.49 -3.49
CA VAL A 95 -12.50 14.90 -2.08
C VAL A 95 -12.70 16.40 -1.91
N GLU A 96 -12.42 17.20 -2.95
CA GLU A 96 -12.68 18.64 -2.98
C GLU A 96 -14.17 18.97 -3.24
N GLN A 97 -15.00 17.97 -3.52
CA GLN A 97 -16.42 18.19 -3.77
C GLN A 97 -17.12 18.58 -2.46
N PRO A 98 -17.86 19.71 -2.46
CA PRO A 98 -18.57 20.16 -1.26
C PRO A 98 -19.74 19.22 -0.95
N GLY A 99 -19.78 18.70 0.25
CA GLY A 99 -20.89 17.89 0.76
C GLY A 99 -20.53 17.18 2.06
N GLN A 100 -21.53 17.02 2.94
CA GLN A 100 -21.39 16.15 4.09
C GLN A 100 -21.62 14.71 3.63
N LEU A 101 -20.53 13.96 3.45
CA LEU A 101 -20.56 12.53 3.13
C LEU A 101 -20.40 11.74 4.43
N ASP A 102 -21.17 10.68 4.60
CA ASP A 102 -20.86 9.68 5.62
C ASP A 102 -19.62 8.87 5.23
N SER A 103 -19.10 8.07 6.17
CA SER A 103 -17.87 7.31 5.95
C SER A 103 -17.99 6.28 4.81
N ALA A 104 -19.17 5.72 4.57
CA ALA A 104 -19.38 4.75 3.50
C ALA A 104 -19.42 5.45 2.13
N GLN A 105 -20.12 6.58 2.04
CA GLN A 105 -20.19 7.42 0.85
C GLN A 105 -18.81 7.96 0.47
N PHE A 106 -18.05 8.46 1.46
CA PHE A 106 -16.67 8.91 1.24
C PHE A 106 -15.77 7.77 0.74
N SER A 107 -15.89 6.59 1.38
CA SER A 107 -15.15 5.40 0.98
C SER A 107 -15.46 4.95 -0.45
N ALA A 108 -16.72 5.02 -0.88
CA ALA A 108 -17.13 4.72 -2.25
C ALA A 108 -16.58 5.77 -3.24
N LEU A 109 -16.68 7.05 -2.90
CA LEU A 109 -16.24 8.15 -3.73
C LEU A 109 -14.73 8.07 -4.07
N ILE A 110 -13.88 7.87 -3.07
CA ILE A 110 -12.42 7.81 -3.28
C ILE A 110 -11.97 6.57 -4.09
N ARG A 111 -12.81 5.53 -4.14
CA ARG A 111 -12.54 4.29 -4.90
C ARG A 111 -13.19 4.25 -6.27
N GLN A 112 -13.95 5.26 -6.62
CA GLN A 112 -14.64 5.32 -7.90
C GLN A 112 -13.66 5.24 -9.08
N GLY A 113 -13.92 4.31 -10.01
CA GLY A 113 -13.08 4.10 -11.20
C GLY A 113 -11.77 3.35 -10.93
N LEU A 114 -11.54 2.87 -9.70
CA LEU A 114 -10.42 1.99 -9.39
C LEU A 114 -10.88 0.52 -9.47
N PRO A 115 -10.00 -0.39 -9.92
CA PRO A 115 -10.26 -1.82 -9.81
C PRO A 115 -10.56 -2.22 -8.36
N ALA A 116 -11.49 -3.13 -8.16
CA ALA A 116 -11.74 -3.68 -6.83
C ALA A 116 -10.47 -4.39 -6.32
N PRO A 117 -10.14 -4.28 -5.02
CA PRO A 117 -9.03 -5.05 -4.45
C PRO A 117 -9.36 -6.54 -4.64
N SER A 118 -8.50 -7.25 -5.38
CA SER A 118 -8.69 -8.69 -5.59
C SER A 118 -8.08 -9.46 -4.42
N ALA A 119 -8.89 -10.28 -3.76
CA ALA A 119 -8.44 -11.21 -2.72
C ALA A 119 -7.60 -12.39 -3.30
N THR A 120 -7.50 -12.47 -4.63
CA THR A 120 -6.77 -13.50 -5.36
C THR A 120 -5.47 -12.93 -5.94
N GLY A 121 -4.35 -13.27 -5.35
CA GLY A 121 -3.06 -12.88 -5.89
C GLY A 121 -1.90 -13.31 -4.99
N ALA A 122 -1.59 -14.62 -4.99
CA ALA A 122 -0.19 -14.99 -4.83
C ALA A 122 0.49 -14.80 -6.20
N PRO A 123 1.71 -14.21 -6.30
CA PRO A 123 2.48 -14.32 -7.52
C PRO A 123 2.76 -15.80 -7.75
N SER A 124 2.21 -16.35 -8.84
CA SER A 124 2.61 -17.67 -9.32
C SER A 124 4.09 -17.59 -9.69
N ASN A 125 4.94 -18.29 -8.94
CA ASN A 125 6.29 -18.60 -9.35
C ASN A 125 6.23 -19.36 -10.69
N GLN A 126 6.68 -18.75 -11.74
CA GLN A 126 7.27 -19.40 -12.90
C GLN A 126 8.69 -18.89 -13.06
#